data_d9798d11a8482c5f99c8adf581e3fc04
#
_entry.id   d9798d11a8482c5f99c8adf581e3fc04
#
_cell.length_a   1.000
_cell.length_b   1.000
_cell.length_c   1.000
_cell.angle_alpha   90.00
_cell.angle_beta   90.00
_cell.angle_gamma   90.00
#
_symmetry.space_group_name_H-M   'P 1'
#
loop_
_entity.id
_entity.type
_entity.pdbx_description
1 polymer ?
#
loop_
_entity_poly.entity_id
_entity_poly.type
_entity_poly.pdbx_seq_one_letter_code
_entity_poly.pdbx_strand_id
1 'polypeptide(L)'
;MSIVESFLEGVDTFVAWISSSVKQNNENYCDVQTVDSESVLVNHDGGLFSIIELKGAVALIGHEEFERIHHGVLQSLGATLSRPGHSIQVFFDYAKDDIHRAVEQNFDGSRKTAKRLNLTVDDLINERIDFLGRYCADERVFIVVYTHPTVLTKEQMKIAQKEKKKKMDSGEIPAFRYTQNLYAAIPELRDTHQSLVRSVTSDLNSLSLSAKLLNARRALKMMRCSVDKQYTDQQWE
;
A
#
# COMPACT_ATOMS: atom_id res chain seq x y z
N MET A 1 -39.86 9.39 -25.23
CA MET A 1 -38.88 8.40 -24.80
C MET A 1 -38.74 7.36 -25.90
N SER A 2 -37.59 7.29 -26.51
CA SER A 2 -37.33 6.36 -27.63
C SER A 2 -37.15 4.94 -27.06
N ILE A 3 -37.60 3.92 -27.81
CA ILE A 3 -37.41 2.49 -27.45
C ILE A 3 -35.93 2.19 -27.22
N VAL A 4 -35.04 2.91 -27.91
CA VAL A 4 -33.58 2.84 -27.76
C VAL A 4 -33.11 3.37 -26.38
N GLU A 5 -33.69 4.44 -25.86
CA GLU A 5 -33.36 4.99 -24.56
C GLU A 5 -33.75 4.03 -23.43
N SER A 6 -34.95 3.43 -23.52
CA SER A 6 -35.40 2.46 -22.52
C SER A 6 -34.56 1.16 -22.56
N PHE A 7 -34.07 0.75 -23.72
CA PHE A 7 -33.15 -0.38 -23.82
C PHE A 7 -31.78 -0.10 -23.22
N LEU A 8 -31.22 1.10 -23.48
CA LEU A 8 -29.96 1.54 -22.90
C LEU A 8 -30.02 1.66 -21.39
N GLU A 9 -31.11 2.22 -20.82
CA GLU A 9 -31.32 2.25 -19.36
C GLU A 9 -31.40 0.85 -18.76
N GLY A 10 -32.02 -0.11 -19.45
CA GLY A 10 -32.06 -1.53 -19.03
C GLY A 10 -30.67 -2.18 -19.02
N VAL A 11 -29.87 -1.91 -20.04
CA VAL A 11 -28.47 -2.40 -20.11
C VAL A 11 -27.62 -1.79 -19.01
N ASP A 12 -27.73 -0.49 -18.77
CA ASP A 12 -26.99 0.21 -17.71
C ASP A 12 -27.37 -0.32 -16.32
N THR A 13 -28.63 -0.57 -16.07
CA THR A 13 -29.11 -1.17 -14.81
C THR A 13 -28.56 -2.59 -14.62
N PHE A 14 -28.53 -3.39 -15.67
CA PHE A 14 -27.99 -4.76 -15.65
C PHE A 14 -26.48 -4.77 -15.42
N VAL A 15 -25.74 -3.89 -16.09
CA VAL A 15 -24.29 -3.73 -15.89
C VAL A 15 -23.98 -3.23 -14.48
N ALA A 16 -24.78 -2.29 -13.95
CA ALA A 16 -24.63 -1.81 -12.58
C ALA A 16 -24.90 -2.91 -11.55
N TRP A 17 -25.89 -3.78 -11.79
CA TRP A 17 -26.19 -4.92 -10.92
C TRP A 17 -25.06 -5.97 -10.96
N ILE A 18 -24.54 -6.34 -12.14
CA ILE A 18 -23.37 -7.24 -12.25
C ILE A 18 -22.16 -6.63 -11.55
N SER A 19 -21.87 -5.36 -11.80
CA SER A 19 -20.74 -4.66 -11.18
C SER A 19 -20.85 -4.65 -9.66
N SER A 20 -22.05 -4.44 -9.10
CA SER A 20 -22.26 -4.47 -7.65
C SER A 20 -22.05 -5.87 -7.08
N SER A 21 -22.48 -6.92 -7.77
CA SER A 21 -22.32 -8.31 -7.34
C SER A 21 -20.85 -8.76 -7.38
N VAL A 22 -20.12 -8.38 -8.43
CA VAL A 22 -18.67 -8.63 -8.54
C VAL A 22 -17.90 -7.86 -7.46
N LYS A 23 -18.32 -6.62 -7.17
CA LYS A 23 -17.71 -5.79 -6.16
C LYS A 23 -17.89 -6.37 -4.75
N GLN A 24 -19.09 -6.85 -4.39
CA GLN A 24 -19.32 -7.52 -3.11
C GLN A 24 -18.43 -8.74 -2.90
N ASN A 25 -18.17 -9.52 -3.98
CA ASN A 25 -17.25 -10.64 -3.90
C ASN A 25 -15.78 -10.20 -3.71
N ASN A 26 -15.38 -9.07 -4.31
CA ASN A 26 -14.03 -8.54 -4.15
C ASN A 26 -13.82 -7.90 -2.77
N GLU A 27 -14.85 -7.26 -2.19
CA GLU A 27 -14.81 -6.67 -0.85
C GLU A 27 -14.49 -7.70 0.24
N ASN A 28 -14.84 -8.97 0.03
CA ASN A 28 -14.50 -10.06 0.95
C ASN A 28 -13.00 -10.40 0.97
N TYR A 29 -12.24 -10.03 -0.07
CA TYR A 29 -10.81 -10.36 -0.20
C TYR A 29 -9.90 -9.15 -0.09
N CYS A 30 -10.37 -7.97 -0.47
CA CYS A 30 -9.56 -6.77 -0.50
C CYS A 30 -10.43 -5.52 -0.33
N ASP A 31 -10.15 -4.76 0.71
CA ASP A 31 -10.87 -3.52 1.04
C ASP A 31 -10.42 -2.31 0.20
N VAL A 32 -9.62 -2.53 -0.86
CA VAL A 32 -9.16 -1.46 -1.74
C VAL A 32 -10.18 -1.15 -2.81
N GLN A 33 -10.62 0.10 -2.87
CA GLN A 33 -11.55 0.57 -3.88
C GLN A 33 -10.85 1.21 -5.08
N THR A 34 -9.93 2.14 -4.82
CA THR A 34 -9.25 2.94 -5.86
C THR A 34 -7.95 3.54 -5.34
N VAL A 35 -7.28 4.27 -6.23
CA VAL A 35 -6.08 5.06 -5.94
C VAL A 35 -6.45 6.54 -5.95
N ASP A 36 -6.07 7.28 -4.90
CA ASP A 36 -6.27 8.73 -4.81
C ASP A 36 -5.10 9.50 -5.40
N SER A 37 -3.89 9.10 -5.07
CA SER A 37 -2.66 9.76 -5.50
C SER A 37 -1.51 8.76 -5.64
N GLU A 38 -0.31 9.24 -5.94
CA GLU A 38 0.86 8.39 -6.20
C GLU A 38 1.13 7.32 -5.12
N SER A 39 0.82 7.62 -3.84
CA SER A 39 1.11 6.73 -2.70
C SER A 39 -0.08 6.53 -1.76
N VAL A 40 -1.27 6.98 -2.14
CA VAL A 40 -2.47 6.91 -1.31
C VAL A 40 -3.53 6.06 -1.98
N LEU A 41 -3.98 5.05 -1.27
CA LEU A 41 -5.05 4.13 -1.64
C LEU A 41 -6.32 4.48 -0.86
N VAL A 42 -7.46 4.11 -1.41
CA VAL A 42 -8.79 4.40 -0.85
C VAL A 42 -9.51 3.11 -0.55
N ASN A 43 -10.04 2.99 0.66
CA ASN A 43 -10.90 1.89 1.10
C ASN A 43 -12.34 2.07 0.66
N HIS A 44 -13.14 1.02 0.77
CA HIS A 44 -14.57 1.03 0.50
C HIS A 44 -15.36 1.93 1.45
N ASP A 45 -14.90 2.12 2.69
CA ASP A 45 -15.50 3.02 3.68
C ASP A 45 -15.15 4.50 3.46
N GLY A 46 -14.22 4.79 2.53
CA GLY A 46 -13.69 6.12 2.24
C GLY A 46 -12.48 6.53 3.02
N GLY A 47 -11.98 5.63 3.81
CA GLY A 47 -10.70 5.79 4.44
C GLY A 47 -9.57 5.83 3.42
N LEU A 48 -8.52 6.54 3.80
CA LEU A 48 -7.27 6.58 3.06
C LEU A 48 -6.25 5.69 3.74
N PHE A 49 -5.42 5.01 2.96
CA PHE A 49 -4.29 4.30 3.51
C PHE A 49 -3.06 4.35 2.60
N SER A 50 -1.91 4.22 3.24
CA SER A 50 -0.60 4.17 2.58
C SER A 50 0.25 3.07 3.20
N ILE A 51 1.14 2.49 2.41
CA ILE A 51 2.00 1.38 2.83
C ILE A 51 3.45 1.85 2.88
N ILE A 52 4.09 1.66 4.02
CA ILE A 52 5.50 1.93 4.27
C ILE A 52 6.23 0.59 4.35
N GLU A 53 7.20 0.37 3.48
CA GLU A 53 8.13 -0.78 3.54
C GLU A 53 9.23 -0.47 4.56
N LEU A 54 9.40 -1.34 5.55
CA LEU A 54 10.44 -1.25 6.55
C LEU A 54 11.54 -2.26 6.24
N LYS A 55 12.73 -1.79 5.89
CA LYS A 55 13.87 -2.64 5.51
C LYS A 55 14.78 -3.03 6.69
N GLY A 56 14.37 -2.66 7.91
CA GLY A 56 15.15 -2.89 9.12
C GLY A 56 16.16 -1.80 9.44
N ALA A 57 17.09 -2.09 10.33
CA ALA A 57 18.11 -1.15 10.75
C ALA A 57 19.18 -0.94 9.67
N VAL A 58 19.64 0.30 9.53
CA VAL A 58 20.67 0.67 8.53
C VAL A 58 22.05 0.14 8.90
N ALA A 59 22.31 -0.13 10.19
CA ALA A 59 23.58 -0.63 10.70
C ALA A 59 23.36 -1.82 11.64
N LEU A 60 24.44 -2.52 11.96
CA LEU A 60 24.41 -3.50 13.04
C LEU A 60 24.12 -2.81 14.36
N ILE A 61 23.10 -3.33 15.07
CA ILE A 61 22.63 -2.78 16.33
C ILE A 61 22.99 -3.70 17.49
N GLY A 62 23.47 -3.09 18.59
CA GLY A 62 23.65 -3.77 19.88
C GLY A 62 22.34 -3.74 20.67
N HIS A 63 22.38 -4.36 21.88
CA HIS A 63 21.21 -4.47 22.74
C HIS A 63 20.67 -3.09 23.17
N GLU A 64 21.52 -2.17 23.58
CA GLU A 64 21.13 -0.82 24.00
C GLU A 64 20.50 -0.01 22.85
N GLU A 65 21.08 -0.15 21.66
CA GLU A 65 20.55 0.48 20.45
C GLU A 65 19.18 -0.09 20.07
N PHE A 66 19.01 -1.41 20.19
CA PHE A 66 17.73 -2.08 19.96
C PHE A 66 16.65 -1.56 20.92
N GLU A 67 16.95 -1.46 22.22
CA GLU A 67 16.00 -0.92 23.21
C GLU A 67 15.64 0.53 22.90
N ARG A 68 16.59 1.34 22.50
CA ARG A 68 16.35 2.73 22.09
C ARG A 68 15.41 2.82 20.88
N ILE A 69 15.66 2.00 19.87
CA ILE A 69 14.81 1.93 18.66
C ILE A 69 13.41 1.44 19.05
N HIS A 70 13.31 0.39 19.83
CA HIS A 70 12.03 -0.18 20.27
C HIS A 70 11.18 0.85 21.03
N HIS A 71 11.76 1.53 22.02
CA HIS A 71 11.07 2.59 22.73
C HIS A 71 10.67 3.75 21.82
N GLY A 72 11.56 4.18 20.92
CA GLY A 72 11.27 5.23 19.97
C GLY A 72 10.11 4.90 19.02
N VAL A 73 10.06 3.66 18.50
CA VAL A 73 8.97 3.19 17.67
C VAL A 73 7.65 3.18 18.42
N LEU A 74 7.63 2.62 19.65
CA LEU A 74 6.42 2.59 20.48
C LEU A 74 5.93 4.01 20.81
N GLN A 75 6.83 4.94 21.10
CA GLN A 75 6.48 6.32 21.39
C GLN A 75 5.90 7.03 20.16
N SER A 76 6.53 6.90 19.01
CA SER A 76 6.08 7.52 17.76
C SER A 76 4.73 6.96 17.31
N LEU A 77 4.61 5.64 17.21
CA LEU A 77 3.35 4.99 16.82
C LEU A 77 2.25 5.21 17.86
N GLY A 78 2.58 5.20 19.15
CA GLY A 78 1.64 5.47 20.23
C GLY A 78 1.07 6.89 20.17
N ALA A 79 1.91 7.90 19.88
CA ALA A 79 1.46 9.27 19.68
C ALA A 79 0.50 9.41 18.48
N THR A 80 0.77 8.68 17.40
CA THR A 80 -0.08 8.63 16.22
C THR A 80 -1.43 7.98 16.51
N LEU A 81 -1.42 6.84 17.22
CA LEU A 81 -2.62 6.06 17.54
C LEU A 81 -3.47 6.69 18.65
N SER A 82 -2.95 7.64 19.40
CA SER A 82 -3.72 8.39 20.41
C SER A 82 -4.80 9.29 19.81
N ARG A 83 -4.70 9.59 18.52
CA ARG A 83 -5.68 10.42 17.81
C ARG A 83 -6.80 9.55 17.22
N PRO A 84 -8.08 9.84 17.50
CA PRO A 84 -9.20 9.07 16.94
C PRO A 84 -9.23 9.16 15.41
N GLY A 85 -9.64 8.07 14.77
CA GLY A 85 -9.74 7.99 13.32
C GLY A 85 -8.45 7.63 12.60
N HIS A 86 -7.38 7.31 13.32
CA HIS A 86 -6.16 6.75 12.76
C HIS A 86 -5.94 5.33 13.25
N SER A 87 -5.43 4.47 12.39
CA SER A 87 -5.01 3.12 12.75
C SER A 87 -3.76 2.71 11.98
N ILE A 88 -3.03 1.77 12.56
CA ILE A 88 -1.82 1.20 11.97
C ILE A 88 -1.96 -0.32 12.00
N GLN A 89 -1.60 -0.94 10.89
CA GLN A 89 -1.47 -2.39 10.76
C GLN A 89 -0.03 -2.71 10.41
N VAL A 90 0.57 -3.63 11.13
CA VAL A 90 1.87 -4.18 10.79
C VAL A 90 1.66 -5.52 10.09
N PHE A 91 2.19 -5.63 8.88
CA PHE A 91 2.19 -6.85 8.11
C PHE A 91 3.61 -7.39 8.03
N PHE A 92 3.80 -8.62 8.47
CA PHE A 92 5.07 -9.34 8.41
C PHE A 92 4.93 -10.51 7.44
N ASP A 93 5.80 -10.56 6.45
CA ASP A 93 5.89 -11.65 5.48
C ASP A 93 7.23 -12.37 5.63
N TYR A 94 7.17 -13.69 5.70
CA TYR A 94 8.33 -14.54 5.81
C TYR A 94 8.32 -15.56 4.66
N ALA A 95 9.28 -15.43 3.75
CA ALA A 95 9.41 -16.29 2.58
C ALA A 95 10.77 -16.98 2.57
N LYS A 96 10.77 -18.30 2.81
CA LYS A 96 11.98 -19.11 2.74
C LYS A 96 12.33 -19.50 1.30
N ASP A 97 11.31 -19.70 0.48
CA ASP A 97 11.49 -20.21 -0.88
C ASP A 97 11.99 -19.17 -1.88
N ASP A 98 11.76 -17.88 -1.60
CA ASP A 98 12.17 -16.76 -2.46
C ASP A 98 13.58 -16.24 -2.20
N ILE A 99 14.28 -16.78 -1.18
CA ILE A 99 15.56 -16.25 -0.72
C ILE A 99 16.65 -16.32 -1.77
N HIS A 100 16.71 -17.38 -2.58
CA HIS A 100 17.71 -17.50 -3.65
C HIS A 100 17.64 -16.32 -4.62
N ARG A 101 16.43 -15.96 -5.04
CA ARG A 101 16.19 -14.83 -5.95
C ARG A 101 16.57 -13.49 -5.31
N ALA A 102 16.22 -13.29 -4.04
CA ALA A 102 16.55 -12.07 -3.30
C ALA A 102 18.07 -11.91 -3.11
N VAL A 103 18.76 -13.00 -2.78
CA VAL A 103 20.21 -13.03 -2.64
C VAL A 103 20.90 -12.79 -3.99
N GLU A 104 20.43 -13.43 -5.06
CA GLU A 104 20.96 -13.22 -6.41
C GLU A 104 20.85 -11.74 -6.85
N GLN A 105 19.72 -11.10 -6.63
CA GLN A 105 19.53 -9.66 -6.93
C GLN A 105 20.52 -8.78 -6.16
N ASN A 106 20.83 -9.13 -4.90
CA ASN A 106 21.82 -8.40 -4.11
C ASN A 106 23.25 -8.50 -4.67
N PHE A 107 23.59 -9.61 -5.34
CA PHE A 107 24.89 -9.81 -5.97
C PHE A 107 25.00 -9.23 -7.39
N ASP A 108 23.92 -8.72 -8.01
CA ASP A 108 23.94 -8.15 -9.34
C ASP A 108 24.94 -6.99 -9.49
N GLY A 109 25.04 -6.13 -8.48
CA GLY A 109 26.01 -5.03 -8.45
C GLY A 109 27.46 -5.54 -8.45
N SER A 110 27.74 -6.59 -7.66
CA SER A 110 29.05 -7.23 -7.57
C SER A 110 29.42 -7.91 -8.88
N ARG A 111 28.50 -8.63 -9.54
CA ARG A 111 28.70 -9.23 -10.88
C ARG A 111 29.03 -8.18 -11.95
N LYS A 112 28.27 -7.07 -11.97
CA LYS A 112 28.53 -5.96 -12.89
C LYS A 112 29.92 -5.35 -12.69
N THR A 113 30.34 -5.19 -11.44
CA THR A 113 31.66 -4.66 -11.10
C THR A 113 32.77 -5.64 -11.47
N ALA A 114 32.61 -6.92 -11.18
CA ALA A 114 33.56 -7.96 -11.57
C ALA A 114 33.79 -8.00 -13.08
N LYS A 115 32.71 -7.98 -13.88
CA LYS A 115 32.80 -7.91 -15.35
C LYS A 115 33.53 -6.67 -15.82
N ARG A 116 33.30 -5.51 -15.22
CA ARG A 116 34.01 -4.26 -15.57
C ARG A 116 35.51 -4.33 -15.30
N LEU A 117 35.90 -5.06 -14.24
CA LEU A 117 37.27 -5.23 -13.81
C LEU A 117 37.96 -6.47 -14.42
N ASN A 118 37.27 -7.20 -15.31
CA ASN A 118 37.72 -8.47 -15.89
C ASN A 118 38.12 -9.50 -14.82
N LEU A 119 37.35 -9.58 -13.71
CA LEU A 119 37.57 -10.55 -12.64
C LEU A 119 36.66 -11.76 -12.85
N THR A 120 37.23 -12.97 -12.72
CA THR A 120 36.52 -14.24 -12.80
C THR A 120 36.14 -14.67 -11.37
N VAL A 121 35.00 -14.19 -10.89
CA VAL A 121 34.50 -14.46 -9.51
C VAL A 121 33.10 -15.06 -9.51
N ASP A 122 32.58 -15.47 -10.66
CA ASP A 122 31.21 -15.99 -10.78
C ASP A 122 31.00 -17.25 -9.96
N ASP A 123 31.99 -18.14 -9.91
CA ASP A 123 31.92 -19.38 -9.12
C ASP A 123 31.77 -19.07 -7.63
N LEU A 124 32.58 -18.13 -7.13
CA LEU A 124 32.51 -17.69 -5.72
C LEU A 124 31.16 -17.03 -5.39
N ILE A 125 30.64 -16.24 -6.30
CA ILE A 125 29.31 -15.60 -6.12
C ILE A 125 28.22 -16.66 -6.11
N ASN A 126 28.25 -17.63 -7.02
CA ASN A 126 27.27 -18.72 -7.08
C ASN A 126 27.31 -19.60 -5.80
N GLU A 127 28.52 -20.00 -5.36
CA GLU A 127 28.68 -20.72 -4.09
C GLU A 127 28.09 -19.94 -2.89
N ARG A 128 28.30 -18.62 -2.87
CA ARG A 128 27.75 -17.75 -1.84
C ARG A 128 26.23 -17.67 -1.88
N ILE A 129 25.65 -17.57 -3.08
CA ILE A 129 24.19 -17.57 -3.27
C ILE A 129 23.58 -18.88 -2.79
N ASP A 130 24.18 -20.02 -3.18
CA ASP A 130 23.72 -21.35 -2.77
C ASP A 130 23.83 -21.55 -1.26
N PHE A 131 24.92 -21.08 -0.66
CA PHE A 131 25.12 -21.16 0.78
C PHE A 131 24.08 -20.32 1.54
N LEU A 132 23.93 -19.04 1.18
CA LEU A 132 22.97 -18.13 1.83
C LEU A 132 21.54 -18.60 1.63
N GLY A 133 21.19 -19.13 0.46
CA GLY A 133 19.88 -19.68 0.18
C GLY A 133 19.43 -20.82 1.07
N ARG A 134 20.39 -21.53 1.71
CA ARG A 134 20.09 -22.62 2.66
C ARG A 134 19.81 -22.13 4.08
N TYR A 135 20.40 -21.01 4.48
CA TYR A 135 20.41 -20.55 5.87
C TYR A 135 19.67 -19.24 6.12
N CYS A 136 19.34 -18.50 5.06
CA CYS A 136 18.61 -17.26 5.15
C CYS A 136 17.14 -17.44 4.77
N ALA A 137 16.33 -16.43 5.13
CA ALA A 137 14.96 -16.28 4.67
C ALA A 137 14.75 -14.80 4.27
N ASP A 138 13.82 -14.55 3.36
CA ASP A 138 13.42 -13.18 3.01
C ASP A 138 12.33 -12.72 3.97
N GLU A 139 12.65 -11.71 4.76
CA GLU A 139 11.73 -11.11 5.73
C GLU A 139 11.35 -9.71 5.24
N ARG A 140 10.03 -9.47 5.15
CA ARG A 140 9.48 -8.19 4.72
C ARG A 140 8.52 -7.68 5.77
N VAL A 141 8.71 -6.43 6.17
CA VAL A 141 7.84 -5.76 7.13
C VAL A 141 7.21 -4.56 6.44
N PHE A 142 5.89 -4.47 6.53
CA PHE A 142 5.13 -3.35 6.01
C PHE A 142 4.31 -2.73 7.14
N ILE A 143 4.30 -1.41 7.17
CA ILE A 143 3.44 -0.64 8.07
C ILE A 143 2.39 0.03 7.21
N VAL A 144 1.13 -0.35 7.42
CA VAL A 144 -0.02 0.24 6.74
C VAL A 144 -0.63 1.28 7.66
N VAL A 145 -0.67 2.50 7.21
CA VAL A 145 -1.19 3.66 7.96
C VAL A 145 -2.55 4.01 7.39
N TYR A 146 -3.59 4.01 8.24
CA TYR A 146 -4.97 4.32 7.86
C TYR A 146 -5.42 5.65 8.46
N THR A 147 -6.23 6.38 7.68
CA THR A 147 -6.99 7.55 8.14
C THR A 147 -8.45 7.35 7.76
N HIS A 148 -9.31 7.18 8.76
CA HIS A 148 -10.74 6.96 8.54
C HIS A 148 -11.49 8.28 8.35
N PRO A 149 -12.63 8.29 7.64
CA PRO A 149 -13.46 9.47 7.46
C PRO A 149 -13.98 10.09 8.76
N THR A 150 -13.95 9.34 9.85
CA THR A 150 -14.34 9.80 11.20
C THR A 150 -13.49 10.96 11.73
N VAL A 151 -12.32 11.22 11.12
CA VAL A 151 -11.50 12.41 11.38
C VAL A 151 -12.21 13.69 10.94
N LEU A 152 -13.10 13.59 9.95
CA LEU A 152 -13.85 14.72 9.41
C LEU A 152 -14.97 15.16 10.35
N THR A 153 -15.19 16.46 10.44
CA THR A 153 -16.35 17.01 11.15
C THR A 153 -17.65 16.69 10.42
N LYS A 154 -18.76 16.71 11.15
CA LYS A 154 -20.11 16.50 10.56
C LYS A 154 -20.41 17.51 9.45
N GLU A 155 -19.87 18.71 9.56
CA GLU A 155 -20.04 19.78 8.55
C GLU A 155 -19.28 19.46 7.27
N GLN A 156 -18.02 19.02 7.39
CA GLN A 156 -17.21 18.58 6.26
C GLN A 156 -17.84 17.39 5.53
N MET A 157 -18.38 16.42 6.28
CA MET A 157 -19.12 15.30 5.67
C MET A 157 -20.37 15.74 4.91
N LYS A 158 -21.12 16.71 5.44
CA LYS A 158 -22.30 17.28 4.73
C LYS A 158 -21.90 18.04 3.47
N ILE A 159 -20.80 18.77 3.48
CA ILE A 159 -20.27 19.49 2.31
C ILE A 159 -19.90 18.46 1.23
N ALA A 160 -19.18 17.41 1.57
CA ALA A 160 -18.80 16.34 0.64
C ALA A 160 -20.04 15.68 -0.01
N GLN A 161 -21.07 15.39 0.78
CA GLN A 161 -22.31 14.82 0.27
C GLN A 161 -23.03 15.77 -0.70
N LYS A 162 -23.05 17.08 -0.40
CA LYS A 162 -23.64 18.09 -1.29
C LYS A 162 -22.87 18.21 -2.60
N GLU A 163 -21.55 18.23 -2.55
CA GLU A 163 -20.72 18.28 -3.76
C GLU A 163 -20.90 17.07 -4.65
N LYS A 164 -20.99 15.87 -4.05
CA LYS A 164 -21.29 14.65 -4.80
C LYS A 164 -22.63 14.76 -5.51
N LYS A 165 -23.67 15.12 -4.77
CA LYS A 165 -25.01 15.25 -5.35
C LYS A 165 -24.97 16.25 -6.51
N LYS A 166 -24.29 17.39 -6.36
CA LYS A 166 -24.12 18.37 -7.41
C LYS A 166 -23.41 17.80 -8.64
N LYS A 167 -22.33 17.05 -8.46
CA LYS A 167 -21.59 16.41 -9.56
C LYS A 167 -22.37 15.28 -10.23
N MET A 168 -23.22 14.59 -9.48
CA MET A 168 -24.16 13.60 -10.03
C MET A 168 -25.26 14.26 -10.87
N ASP A 169 -25.84 15.32 -10.34
CA ASP A 169 -26.92 16.07 -11.02
C ASP A 169 -26.40 16.78 -12.29
N SER A 170 -25.11 17.17 -12.32
CA SER A 170 -24.46 17.77 -13.50
C SER A 170 -24.02 16.74 -14.57
N GLY A 171 -24.15 15.44 -14.30
CA GLY A 171 -23.72 14.39 -15.21
C GLY A 171 -22.19 14.22 -15.34
N GLU A 172 -21.41 14.94 -14.53
CA GLU A 172 -19.94 14.82 -14.51
C GLU A 172 -19.48 13.45 -14.01
N ILE A 173 -20.31 12.77 -13.19
CA ILE A 173 -20.02 11.43 -12.66
C ILE A 173 -21.04 10.48 -13.27
N PRO A 174 -20.62 9.51 -14.11
CA PRO A 174 -21.50 8.51 -14.65
C PRO A 174 -22.18 7.68 -13.55
N ALA A 175 -23.41 7.26 -13.76
CA ALA A 175 -24.23 6.53 -12.78
C ALA A 175 -23.55 5.23 -12.26
N PHE A 176 -22.75 4.55 -13.08
CA PHE A 176 -22.03 3.35 -12.65
C PHE A 176 -20.84 3.63 -11.74
N ARG A 177 -20.40 4.90 -11.56
CA ARG A 177 -19.37 5.31 -10.61
C ARG A 177 -19.93 5.68 -9.23
N TYR A 178 -21.14 5.28 -8.88
CA TYR A 178 -21.69 5.42 -7.52
C TYR A 178 -20.82 4.79 -6.43
N THR A 179 -19.86 4.00 -6.85
CA THR A 179 -18.94 3.29 -5.97
C THR A 179 -17.69 4.10 -5.62
N GLN A 180 -17.44 5.24 -6.28
CA GLN A 180 -16.32 6.08 -5.87
C GLN A 180 -16.61 6.76 -4.54
N ASN A 181 -15.70 6.55 -3.61
CA ASN A 181 -15.87 7.06 -2.27
C ASN A 181 -15.73 8.57 -2.25
N LEU A 182 -16.72 9.21 -1.63
CA LEU A 182 -16.85 10.66 -1.55
C LEU A 182 -15.84 11.33 -0.68
N TYR A 183 -15.46 10.63 0.38
CA TYR A 183 -14.62 11.19 1.42
C TYR A 183 -13.17 11.35 0.98
N ALA A 184 -12.70 10.52 0.05
CA ALA A 184 -11.37 10.65 -0.53
C ALA A 184 -11.15 11.95 -1.31
N ALA A 185 -12.22 12.56 -1.84
CA ALA A 185 -12.16 13.83 -2.55
C ALA A 185 -12.06 15.04 -1.64
N ILE A 186 -12.13 14.89 -0.32
CA ILE A 186 -12.04 15.99 0.64
C ILE A 186 -10.58 16.35 0.88
N PRO A 187 -10.14 17.58 0.55
CA PRO A 187 -8.75 18.00 0.73
C PRO A 187 -8.25 17.80 2.16
N GLU A 188 -9.08 18.12 3.16
CA GLU A 188 -8.71 18.03 4.58
C GLU A 188 -8.38 16.59 5.01
N LEU A 189 -9.11 15.58 4.50
CA LEU A 189 -8.81 14.19 4.79
C LEU A 189 -7.48 13.78 4.17
N ARG A 190 -7.24 14.19 2.94
CA ARG A 190 -6.01 13.93 2.20
C ARG A 190 -4.81 14.58 2.87
N ASP A 191 -4.91 15.85 3.23
CA ASP A 191 -3.82 16.60 3.87
C ASP A 191 -3.48 16.00 5.25
N THR A 192 -4.51 15.63 6.01
CA THR A 192 -4.34 14.94 7.31
C THR A 192 -3.63 13.61 7.13
N HIS A 193 -4.04 12.80 6.15
CA HIS A 193 -3.43 11.51 5.86
C HIS A 193 -1.97 11.66 5.42
N GLN A 194 -1.70 12.56 4.46
CA GLN A 194 -0.34 12.78 3.96
C GLN A 194 0.60 13.31 5.05
N SER A 195 0.13 14.20 5.92
CA SER A 195 0.88 14.71 7.05
C SER A 195 1.23 13.58 8.02
N LEU A 196 0.26 12.72 8.33
CA LEU A 196 0.45 11.57 9.19
C LEU A 196 1.50 10.58 8.63
N VAL A 197 1.37 10.20 7.36
CA VAL A 197 2.29 9.28 6.68
C VAL A 197 3.71 9.83 6.65
N ARG A 198 3.87 11.13 6.37
CA ARG A 198 5.17 11.80 6.40
C ARG A 198 5.78 11.79 7.80
N SER A 199 4.99 12.08 8.84
CA SER A 199 5.45 12.04 10.22
C SER A 199 5.94 10.65 10.59
N VAL A 200 5.12 9.61 10.38
CA VAL A 200 5.49 8.21 10.68
C VAL A 200 6.74 7.79 9.93
N THR A 201 6.83 8.09 8.63
CA THR A 201 8.01 7.74 7.83
C THR A 201 9.27 8.47 8.31
N SER A 202 9.16 9.75 8.65
CA SER A 202 10.27 10.55 9.17
C SER A 202 10.74 10.05 10.54
N ASP A 203 9.81 9.74 11.43
CA ASP A 203 10.11 9.23 12.76
C ASP A 203 10.85 7.89 12.70
N LEU A 204 10.37 6.95 11.88
CA LEU A 204 11.03 5.66 11.67
C LEU A 204 12.46 5.85 11.11
N ASN A 205 12.65 6.73 10.14
CA ASN A 205 13.97 7.01 9.58
C ASN A 205 14.89 7.70 10.61
N SER A 206 14.37 8.55 11.50
CA SER A 206 15.15 9.18 12.56
C SER A 206 15.68 8.19 13.60
N LEU A 207 15.02 7.04 13.73
CA LEU A 207 15.41 5.92 14.59
C LEU A 207 16.40 4.95 13.93
N SER A 208 17.04 5.34 12.84
CA SER A 208 17.99 4.52 12.06
C SER A 208 17.34 3.28 11.42
N LEU A 209 16.03 3.33 11.21
CA LEU A 209 15.31 2.34 10.45
C LEU A 209 15.17 2.81 8.99
N SER A 210 15.34 1.91 8.02
CA SER A 210 15.12 2.23 6.61
C SER A 210 13.64 2.09 6.27
N ALA A 211 12.87 3.17 6.38
CA ALA A 211 11.45 3.22 6.05
C ALA A 211 11.22 3.93 4.72
N LYS A 212 10.49 3.29 3.80
CA LYS A 212 10.21 3.81 2.47
C LYS A 212 8.71 3.75 2.17
N LEU A 213 8.12 4.89 1.87
CA LEU A 213 6.74 4.96 1.39
C LEU A 213 6.65 4.33 -0.01
N LEU A 214 5.73 3.38 -0.19
CA LEU A 214 5.48 2.74 -1.47
C LEU A 214 4.58 3.61 -2.34
N ASN A 215 4.85 3.63 -3.65
CA ASN A 215 3.87 4.14 -4.59
C ASN A 215 2.69 3.17 -4.73
N ALA A 216 1.54 3.65 -5.15
CA ALA A 216 0.30 2.88 -5.23
C ALA A 216 0.44 1.61 -6.07
N ARG A 217 1.15 1.68 -7.21
CA ARG A 217 1.40 0.51 -8.08
C ARG A 217 2.18 -0.59 -7.33
N ARG A 218 3.23 -0.22 -6.62
CA ARG A 218 4.03 -1.17 -5.84
C ARG A 218 3.25 -1.70 -4.63
N ALA A 219 2.48 -0.85 -3.97
CA ALA A 219 1.61 -1.23 -2.87
C ALA A 219 0.58 -2.28 -3.30
N LEU A 220 -0.14 -2.04 -4.41
CA LEU A 220 -1.10 -2.99 -4.98
C LEU A 220 -0.44 -4.30 -5.39
N LYS A 221 0.75 -4.24 -6.01
CA LYS A 221 1.53 -5.44 -6.36
C LYS A 221 1.86 -6.25 -5.11
N MET A 222 2.34 -5.60 -4.05
CA MET A 222 2.65 -6.29 -2.79
C MET A 222 1.42 -6.94 -2.16
N MET A 223 0.28 -6.25 -2.17
CA MET A 223 -0.99 -6.81 -1.71
C MET A 223 -1.40 -8.01 -2.55
N ARG A 224 -1.26 -7.94 -3.88
CA ARG A 224 -1.55 -9.07 -4.76
C ARG A 224 -0.64 -10.26 -4.47
N CYS A 225 0.67 -10.04 -4.33
CA CYS A 225 1.63 -11.09 -3.99
C CYS A 225 1.37 -11.73 -2.62
N SER A 226 0.83 -10.97 -1.65
CA SER A 226 0.49 -11.52 -0.33
C SER A 226 -0.73 -12.45 -0.36
N VAL A 227 -1.67 -12.21 -1.27
CA VAL A 227 -2.86 -13.06 -1.47
C VAL A 227 -2.56 -14.26 -2.35
N ASP A 228 -1.79 -14.06 -3.41
CA ASP A 228 -1.43 -15.09 -4.38
C ASP A 228 0.09 -15.18 -4.50
N LYS A 229 0.68 -16.13 -3.78
CA LYS A 229 2.14 -16.35 -3.75
C LYS A 229 2.73 -16.81 -5.09
N GLN A 230 1.90 -17.34 -5.98
CA GLN A 230 2.32 -17.75 -7.33
C GLN A 230 2.32 -16.59 -8.32
N TYR A 231 1.83 -15.44 -7.89
CA TYR A 231 1.77 -14.25 -8.73
C TYR A 231 3.16 -13.73 -9.08
N THR A 232 3.44 -13.64 -10.39
CA THR A 232 4.73 -13.19 -10.92
C THR A 232 4.65 -11.78 -11.49
N ASP A 233 5.81 -11.11 -11.66
CA ASP A 233 5.90 -9.79 -12.25
C ASP A 233 5.34 -9.72 -13.68
N GLN A 234 5.41 -10.82 -14.43
CA GLN A 234 4.89 -10.92 -15.80
C GLN A 234 3.35 -10.84 -15.87
N GLN A 235 2.67 -11.11 -14.77
CA GLN A 235 1.19 -11.05 -14.71
C GLN A 235 0.67 -9.66 -14.30
N TRP A 236 1.56 -8.70 -14.08
CA TRP A 236 1.20 -7.34 -13.63
C TRP A 236 1.11 -6.31 -14.77
N GLU A 237 1.37 -6.66 -16.01
CA GLU A 237 1.33 -5.74 -17.14
C GLU A 237 -0.08 -5.37 -17.59
#